data_b50cb4b65e6dd214f19e6e9a78186a59
#
_entry.id   b50cb4b65e6dd214f19e6e9a78186a59
#
_cell.length_a   1.000
_cell.length_b   1.000
_cell.length_c   1.000
_cell.angle_alpha   90.00
_cell.angle_beta   90.00
_cell.angle_gamma   90.00
#
_symmetry.space_group_name_H-M   'P 1'
#
loop_
_entity.id
_entity.type
_entity.pdbx_description
1 polymer ?
#
loop_
_entity_poly.entity_id
_entity_poly.type
_entity_poly.pdbx_seq_one_letter_code
_entity_poly.pdbx_strand_id
1 'polypeptide(L)'
;MFSPQGPTLRELTVQALSSVEHGYDLLAPKFDHTPFRTPDTILDAVGRALEPLGPFAAGLDLCCGTGAGMEVLRELCRDRVAGVDISAGMLTVGRRRLAADASPSGAAPGSGSPAVSWVRGDARALPFGSAFDLVVSFGAFGHFLPDELPGLFAGVHAALRPGGRFAFPVAAPPRIGSPWYWALLGFDSVMRVRNAVLRPPFVMYYREFRLADVRRELARAGFRTELHALPEFGRRKDGAPRARMVVATRPGATDPRGEDPGDPAVHQAAGSVNS
;
A
#
# COMPACT_ATOMS: atom_id res chain seq x y z
N MET A 1 2.09 -3.53 23.82
CA MET A 1 1.12 -4.33 24.59
C MET A 1 -0.24 -4.04 23.99
N PHE A 2 -1.07 -5.04 23.77
CA PHE A 2 -2.41 -4.84 23.21
C PHE A 2 -3.28 -4.05 24.18
N SER A 3 -4.16 -3.19 23.67
CA SER A 3 -5.15 -2.48 24.48
C SER A 3 -6.11 -3.47 25.14
N PRO A 4 -6.84 -3.10 26.21
CA PRO A 4 -7.87 -3.96 26.82
C PRO A 4 -8.98 -4.35 25.82
N GLN A 5 -9.17 -3.58 24.76
CA GLN A 5 -10.13 -3.83 23.66
C GLN A 5 -9.52 -4.65 22.51
N GLY A 6 -8.21 -4.90 22.55
CA GLY A 6 -7.49 -5.66 21.53
C GLY A 6 -7.71 -7.16 21.65
N PRO A 7 -7.17 -7.95 20.71
CA PRO A 7 -7.28 -9.39 20.70
C PRO A 7 -6.50 -10.01 21.87
N THR A 8 -7.05 -11.10 22.39
CA THR A 8 -6.38 -11.95 23.38
C THR A 8 -5.29 -12.80 22.74
N LEU A 9 -4.35 -13.31 23.53
CA LEU A 9 -3.32 -14.23 23.03
C LEU A 9 -3.92 -15.48 22.37
N ARG A 10 -5.05 -15.98 22.87
CA ARG A 10 -5.76 -17.11 22.25
C ARG A 10 -6.29 -16.76 20.86
N GLU A 11 -6.90 -15.59 20.70
CA GLU A 11 -7.39 -15.12 19.40
C GLU A 11 -6.24 -14.95 18.39
N LEU A 12 -5.12 -14.40 18.82
CA LEU A 12 -3.92 -14.27 17.98
C LEU A 12 -3.33 -15.64 17.60
N THR A 13 -3.37 -16.60 18.50
CA THR A 13 -2.92 -17.97 18.20
C THR A 13 -3.84 -18.63 17.17
N VAL A 14 -5.16 -18.50 17.33
CA VAL A 14 -6.13 -19.02 16.36
C VAL A 14 -5.95 -18.35 15.00
N GLN A 15 -5.77 -17.03 14.98
CA GLN A 15 -5.45 -16.28 13.77
C GLN A 15 -4.18 -16.81 13.08
N ALA A 16 -3.08 -16.94 13.83
CA ALA A 16 -1.80 -17.41 13.30
C ALA A 16 -1.86 -18.86 12.77
N LEU A 17 -2.81 -19.68 13.22
CA LEU A 17 -3.02 -21.04 12.75
C LEU A 17 -4.01 -21.13 11.57
N SER A 18 -4.68 -20.04 11.22
CA SER A 18 -5.65 -19.94 10.14
C SER A 18 -5.00 -19.58 8.79
N SER A 19 -5.80 -19.52 7.71
CA SER A 19 -5.41 -18.82 6.47
C SER A 19 -5.35 -17.31 6.68
N VAL A 20 -4.70 -16.59 5.79
CA VAL A 20 -4.66 -15.12 5.83
C VAL A 20 -6.09 -14.56 5.88
N GLU A 21 -6.96 -14.97 4.95
CA GLU A 21 -8.35 -14.52 4.89
C GLU A 21 -9.11 -14.80 6.20
N HIS A 22 -9.15 -16.06 6.63
CA HIS A 22 -9.88 -16.45 7.83
C HIS A 22 -9.31 -15.80 9.10
N GLY A 23 -7.99 -15.67 9.19
CA GLY A 23 -7.33 -15.01 10.32
C GLY A 23 -7.71 -13.54 10.41
N TYR A 24 -7.83 -12.84 9.29
CA TYR A 24 -8.30 -11.45 9.26
C TYR A 24 -9.81 -11.33 9.53
N ASP A 25 -10.63 -12.27 9.06
CA ASP A 25 -12.06 -12.30 9.41
C ASP A 25 -12.27 -12.41 10.94
N LEU A 26 -11.52 -13.28 11.60
CA LEU A 26 -11.56 -13.43 13.07
C LEU A 26 -11.08 -12.19 13.81
N LEU A 27 -10.07 -11.50 13.27
CA LEU A 27 -9.48 -10.33 13.88
C LEU A 27 -10.29 -9.05 13.64
N ALA A 28 -11.09 -8.99 12.57
CA ALA A 28 -11.75 -7.80 12.08
C ALA A 28 -12.46 -6.97 13.17
N PRO A 29 -13.24 -7.55 14.12
CA PRO A 29 -13.91 -6.75 15.16
C PRO A 29 -12.97 -6.00 16.10
N LYS A 30 -11.72 -6.45 16.21
CA LYS A 30 -10.70 -5.90 17.13
C LYS A 30 -9.49 -5.32 16.40
N PHE A 31 -9.49 -5.35 15.06
CA PHE A 31 -8.34 -4.99 14.25
C PHE A 31 -7.86 -3.57 14.53
N ASP A 32 -8.76 -2.61 14.66
CA ASP A 32 -8.42 -1.21 14.89
C ASP A 32 -7.75 -0.95 16.24
N HIS A 33 -7.83 -1.93 17.17
CA HIS A 33 -7.14 -1.90 18.46
C HIS A 33 -5.82 -2.70 18.46
N THR A 34 -5.34 -3.09 17.28
CA THR A 34 -4.08 -3.83 17.12
C THR A 34 -2.95 -2.92 16.63
N PRO A 35 -1.68 -3.27 16.87
CA PRO A 35 -0.55 -2.60 16.27
C PRO A 35 -0.42 -2.86 14.75
N PHE A 36 -1.29 -3.68 14.16
CA PHE A 36 -1.31 -3.98 12.73
C PHE A 36 -2.09 -2.93 11.92
N ARG A 37 -2.98 -2.17 12.58
CA ARG A 37 -3.63 -1.02 11.95
C ARG A 37 -2.57 0.03 11.62
N THR A 38 -2.60 0.56 10.42
CA THR A 38 -1.72 1.68 10.03
C THR A 38 -1.99 2.88 10.93
N PRO A 39 -0.97 3.43 11.62
CA PRO A 39 -1.13 4.61 12.47
C PRO A 39 -1.61 5.84 11.70
N ASP A 40 -2.46 6.65 12.31
CA ASP A 40 -3.01 7.88 11.70
C ASP A 40 -1.88 8.84 11.26
N THR A 41 -0.78 8.91 12.00
CA THR A 41 0.40 9.70 11.60
C THR A 41 0.98 9.31 10.24
N ILE A 42 0.89 8.03 9.85
CA ILE A 42 1.32 7.57 8.52
C ILE A 42 0.26 7.94 7.48
N LEU A 43 -1.02 7.75 7.79
CA LEU A 43 -2.13 8.10 6.90
C LEU A 43 -2.10 9.60 6.57
N ASP A 44 -1.99 10.45 7.59
CA ASP A 44 -1.92 11.91 7.45
C ASP A 44 -0.68 12.35 6.65
N ALA A 45 0.48 11.75 6.91
CA ALA A 45 1.71 12.08 6.18
C ALA A 45 1.60 11.72 4.69
N VAL A 46 1.00 10.57 4.38
CA VAL A 46 0.76 10.15 2.99
C VAL A 46 -0.29 11.04 2.33
N GLY A 47 -1.38 11.37 3.02
CA GLY A 47 -2.40 12.30 2.53
C GLY A 47 -1.80 13.64 2.11
N ARG A 48 -1.05 14.29 3.02
CA ARG A 48 -0.34 15.55 2.73
C ARG A 48 0.66 15.44 1.57
N ALA A 49 1.36 14.31 1.45
CA ALA A 49 2.32 14.13 0.37
C ALA A 49 1.64 13.87 -0.99
N LEU A 50 0.41 13.36 -1.00
CA LEU A 50 -0.37 13.10 -2.22
C LEU A 50 -1.18 14.32 -2.67
N GLU A 51 -1.59 15.21 -1.77
CA GLU A 51 -2.40 16.38 -2.07
C GLU A 51 -1.86 17.22 -3.25
N PRO A 52 -0.56 17.62 -3.30
CA PRO A 52 0.00 18.39 -4.40
C PRO A 52 0.13 17.62 -5.72
N LEU A 53 -0.08 16.31 -5.70
CA LEU A 53 -0.05 15.45 -6.88
C LEU A 53 -1.42 15.32 -7.56
N GLY A 54 -2.48 15.81 -6.90
CA GLY A 54 -3.85 15.84 -7.44
C GLY A 54 -4.06 16.92 -8.52
N PRO A 55 -5.32 17.15 -8.91
CA PRO A 55 -6.53 16.54 -8.37
C PRO A 55 -6.76 15.10 -8.84
N PHE A 56 -7.43 14.28 -8.01
CA PHE A 56 -7.82 12.92 -8.36
C PHE A 56 -9.35 12.82 -8.49
N ALA A 57 -9.84 12.09 -9.48
CA ALA A 57 -11.26 11.83 -9.64
C ALA A 57 -11.67 10.52 -8.94
N ALA A 58 -10.90 9.46 -9.12
CA ALA A 58 -11.21 8.14 -8.62
C ALA A 58 -10.03 7.48 -7.89
N GLY A 59 -10.25 6.97 -6.68
CA GLY A 59 -9.25 6.29 -5.85
C GLY A 59 -9.58 4.84 -5.55
N LEU A 60 -8.55 4.02 -5.39
CA LEU A 60 -8.63 2.62 -4.94
C LEU A 60 -7.69 2.39 -3.74
N ASP A 61 -8.22 1.89 -2.65
CA ASP A 61 -7.44 1.36 -1.52
C ASP A 61 -7.26 -0.15 -1.69
N LEU A 62 -6.02 -0.58 -1.91
CA LEU A 62 -5.63 -1.96 -2.17
C LEU A 62 -5.34 -2.67 -0.85
N CYS A 63 -6.06 -3.75 -0.55
CA CYS A 63 -6.07 -4.42 0.76
C CYS A 63 -6.52 -3.44 1.86
N CYS A 64 -7.71 -2.89 1.67
CA CYS A 64 -8.20 -1.75 2.46
C CYS A 64 -8.52 -2.08 3.93
N GLY A 65 -8.59 -3.35 4.31
CA GLY A 65 -8.92 -3.76 5.67
C GLY A 65 -10.22 -3.13 6.15
N THR A 66 -10.17 -2.44 7.29
CA THR A 66 -11.28 -1.69 7.89
C THR A 66 -11.46 -0.28 7.29
N GLY A 67 -10.69 0.09 6.25
CA GLY A 67 -10.91 1.31 5.46
C GLY A 67 -10.11 2.53 5.87
N ALA A 68 -9.03 2.38 6.64
CA ALA A 68 -8.22 3.53 7.04
C ALA A 68 -7.63 4.31 5.84
N GLY A 69 -7.17 3.62 4.80
CA GLY A 69 -6.69 4.27 3.57
C GLY A 69 -7.83 4.87 2.73
N MET A 70 -9.05 4.33 2.84
CA MET A 70 -10.22 4.92 2.18
C MET A 70 -10.60 6.30 2.77
N GLU A 71 -10.32 6.54 4.06
CA GLU A 71 -10.51 7.86 4.68
C GLU A 71 -9.60 8.88 4.00
N VAL A 72 -8.32 8.56 3.81
CA VAL A 72 -7.36 9.40 3.05
C VAL A 72 -7.83 9.65 1.62
N LEU A 73 -8.31 8.62 0.93
CA LEU A 73 -8.79 8.76 -0.45
C LEU A 73 -10.06 9.62 -0.55
N ARG A 74 -10.93 9.61 0.46
CA ARG A 74 -12.14 10.45 0.48
C ARG A 74 -11.83 11.94 0.55
N GLU A 75 -10.70 12.32 1.13
CA GLU A 75 -10.22 13.71 1.14
C GLU A 75 -9.56 14.11 -0.18
N LEU A 76 -8.92 13.18 -0.86
CA LEU A 76 -8.14 13.44 -2.06
C LEU A 76 -8.92 13.26 -3.37
N CYS A 77 -9.96 12.42 -3.39
CA CYS A 77 -10.72 12.08 -4.59
C CYS A 77 -12.09 12.75 -4.60
N ARG A 78 -12.52 13.22 -5.79
CA ARG A 78 -13.77 13.99 -5.93
C ARG A 78 -14.99 13.13 -6.22
N ASP A 79 -14.84 12.07 -7.07
CA ASP A 79 -15.99 11.40 -7.66
C ASP A 79 -16.30 10.07 -6.96
N ARG A 80 -15.27 9.25 -6.75
CA ARG A 80 -15.45 7.93 -6.15
C ARG A 80 -14.21 7.37 -5.47
N VAL A 81 -14.44 6.53 -4.47
CA VAL A 81 -13.43 5.75 -3.77
C VAL A 81 -13.87 4.30 -3.69
N ALA A 82 -13.00 3.37 -4.00
CA ALA A 82 -13.23 1.95 -3.84
C ALA A 82 -12.20 1.34 -2.89
N GLY A 83 -12.62 0.43 -2.04
CA GLY A 83 -11.71 -0.42 -1.24
C GLY A 83 -11.85 -1.87 -1.66
N VAL A 84 -10.74 -2.56 -1.87
CA VAL A 84 -10.72 -3.99 -2.14
C VAL A 84 -9.98 -4.73 -1.03
N ASP A 85 -10.62 -5.79 -0.50
CA ASP A 85 -10.00 -6.68 0.49
C ASP A 85 -10.53 -8.10 0.32
N ILE A 86 -9.72 -9.09 0.68
CA ILE A 86 -10.11 -10.50 0.62
C ILE A 86 -11.03 -10.87 1.79
N SER A 87 -10.87 -10.21 2.95
CA SER A 87 -11.61 -10.48 4.18
C SER A 87 -12.99 -9.83 4.16
N ALA A 88 -14.03 -10.64 4.19
CA ALA A 88 -15.42 -10.18 4.33
C ALA A 88 -15.67 -9.50 5.69
N GLY A 89 -15.01 -9.99 6.74
CA GLY A 89 -15.08 -9.43 8.09
C GLY A 89 -14.55 -8.00 8.13
N MET A 90 -13.37 -7.75 7.56
CA MET A 90 -12.76 -6.42 7.46
C MET A 90 -13.68 -5.44 6.73
N LEU A 91 -14.18 -5.81 5.56
CA LEU A 91 -15.10 -4.99 4.78
C LEU A 91 -16.40 -4.68 5.54
N THR A 92 -16.90 -5.64 6.33
CA THR A 92 -18.10 -5.45 7.14
C THR A 92 -17.88 -4.43 8.25
N VAL A 93 -16.73 -4.49 8.94
CA VAL A 93 -16.36 -3.51 9.98
C VAL A 93 -16.18 -2.13 9.35
N GLY A 94 -15.46 -2.01 8.24
CA GLY A 94 -15.23 -0.76 7.54
C GLY A 94 -16.53 -0.08 7.09
N ARG A 95 -17.46 -0.83 6.51
CA ARG A 95 -18.79 -0.31 6.13
C ARG A 95 -19.58 0.24 7.33
N ARG A 96 -19.53 -0.48 8.46
CA ARG A 96 -20.23 -0.04 9.69
C ARG A 96 -19.61 1.24 10.26
N ARG A 97 -18.28 1.35 10.28
CA ARG A 97 -17.60 2.57 10.70
C ARG A 97 -18.01 3.76 9.84
N LEU A 98 -17.88 3.63 8.53
CA LEU A 98 -18.22 4.71 7.61
C LEU A 98 -19.68 5.13 7.74
N ALA A 99 -20.61 4.19 7.97
CA ALA A 99 -22.02 4.49 8.20
C ALA A 99 -22.25 5.21 9.54
N ALA A 100 -21.48 4.91 10.58
CA ALA A 100 -21.56 5.57 11.88
C ALA A 100 -21.03 7.01 11.82
N ASP A 101 -19.95 7.24 11.06
CA ASP A 101 -19.35 8.57 10.87
C ASP A 101 -20.21 9.47 9.99
N ALA A 102 -21.06 8.89 9.15
CA ALA A 102 -22.08 9.59 8.36
C ALA A 102 -23.33 10.00 9.17
N SER A 103 -23.23 10.16 10.50
CA SER A 103 -24.30 10.55 11.41
C SER A 103 -25.08 11.79 10.97
N PRO A 104 -26.39 11.90 11.30
CA PRO A 104 -27.36 12.80 10.66
C PRO A 104 -27.24 14.24 11.15
N SER A 105 -26.14 14.91 10.86
CA SER A 105 -26.14 16.37 10.84
C SER A 105 -26.59 16.82 9.45
N GLY A 106 -27.88 16.74 9.16
CA GLY A 106 -28.62 17.56 8.22
C GLY A 106 -28.05 17.96 6.84
N ALA A 107 -26.92 17.46 6.43
CA ALA A 107 -26.35 17.71 5.11
C ALA A 107 -27.06 16.80 4.09
N ALA A 108 -27.78 17.42 3.17
CA ALA A 108 -28.45 16.74 2.07
C ALA A 108 -27.46 15.82 1.31
N PRO A 109 -27.89 14.64 0.83
CA PRO A 109 -27.10 13.83 -0.08
C PRO A 109 -26.89 14.64 -1.37
N GLY A 110 -25.67 15.15 -1.58
CA GLY A 110 -25.36 16.01 -2.74
C GLY A 110 -24.18 16.96 -2.58
N SER A 111 -23.68 17.20 -1.38
CA SER A 111 -22.56 18.13 -1.17
C SER A 111 -21.23 17.40 -1.12
N GLY A 112 -20.60 17.17 -2.28
CA GLY A 112 -19.14 17.13 -2.40
C GLY A 112 -18.38 15.89 -1.97
N SER A 113 -18.97 14.88 -1.32
CA SER A 113 -18.25 13.66 -0.91
C SER A 113 -18.25 12.60 -2.01
N PRO A 114 -17.12 11.91 -2.26
CA PRO A 114 -17.06 10.87 -3.26
C PRO A 114 -17.94 9.67 -2.94
N ALA A 115 -18.46 9.00 -3.97
CA ALA A 115 -19.19 7.74 -3.81
C ALA A 115 -18.22 6.65 -3.30
N VAL A 116 -18.63 5.86 -2.31
CA VAL A 116 -17.81 4.82 -1.68
C VAL A 116 -18.29 3.43 -2.04
N SER A 117 -17.36 2.58 -2.47
CA SER A 117 -17.60 1.18 -2.83
C SER A 117 -16.67 0.25 -2.06
N TRP A 118 -17.20 -0.89 -1.61
CA TRP A 118 -16.44 -1.93 -0.94
C TRP A 118 -16.52 -3.22 -1.75
N VAL A 119 -15.39 -3.74 -2.19
CA VAL A 119 -15.30 -4.90 -3.07
C VAL A 119 -14.55 -6.02 -2.36
N ARG A 120 -15.19 -7.18 -2.23
CA ARG A 120 -14.46 -8.37 -1.81
C ARG A 120 -13.72 -8.95 -3.01
N GLY A 121 -12.39 -9.01 -2.92
CA GLY A 121 -11.54 -9.47 -4.01
C GLY A 121 -10.11 -9.72 -3.57
N ASP A 122 -9.42 -10.53 -4.36
CA ASP A 122 -8.00 -10.78 -4.19
C ASP A 122 -7.21 -9.70 -4.94
N ALA A 123 -6.29 -9.03 -4.26
CA ALA A 123 -5.42 -8.03 -4.85
C ALA A 123 -4.54 -8.58 -5.99
N ARG A 124 -4.28 -9.90 -6.01
CA ARG A 124 -3.54 -10.59 -7.08
C ARG A 124 -4.35 -10.77 -8.37
N ALA A 125 -5.67 -10.57 -8.30
CA ALA A 125 -6.60 -10.72 -9.43
C ALA A 125 -7.65 -9.61 -9.37
N LEU A 126 -7.22 -8.34 -9.52
CA LEU A 126 -8.10 -7.18 -9.42
C LEU A 126 -9.19 -7.21 -10.49
N PRO A 127 -10.47 -7.05 -10.11
CA PRO A 127 -11.57 -7.07 -11.06
C PRO A 127 -11.82 -5.70 -11.72
N PHE A 128 -10.78 -4.91 -11.91
CA PHE A 128 -10.89 -3.55 -12.41
C PHE A 128 -10.11 -3.36 -13.71
N GLY A 129 -10.72 -2.69 -14.66
CA GLY A 129 -10.04 -2.11 -15.83
C GLY A 129 -9.47 -0.72 -15.47
N SER A 130 -9.05 0.04 -16.47
CA SER A 130 -8.48 1.39 -16.35
C SER A 130 -9.51 2.40 -15.79
N ALA A 131 -9.63 2.47 -14.48
CA ALA A 131 -10.73 3.14 -13.78
C ALA A 131 -10.28 4.17 -12.74
N PHE A 132 -9.03 4.12 -12.25
CA PHE A 132 -8.57 4.91 -11.12
C PHE A 132 -7.44 5.87 -11.52
N ASP A 133 -7.41 7.03 -10.87
CA ASP A 133 -6.34 8.02 -11.00
C ASP A 133 -5.29 7.84 -9.89
N LEU A 134 -5.74 7.28 -8.75
CA LEU A 134 -4.89 7.00 -7.59
C LEU A 134 -5.21 5.60 -7.03
N VAL A 135 -4.19 4.79 -6.83
CA VAL A 135 -4.25 3.57 -6.03
C VAL A 135 -3.35 3.76 -4.82
N VAL A 136 -3.81 3.43 -3.64
CA VAL A 136 -2.99 3.41 -2.42
C VAL A 136 -2.97 2.02 -1.79
N SER A 137 -1.96 1.74 -0.97
CA SER A 137 -1.94 0.54 -0.13
C SER A 137 -1.18 0.82 1.16
N PHE A 138 -1.74 0.38 2.29
CA PHE A 138 -1.16 0.61 3.61
C PHE A 138 -0.93 -0.71 4.33
N GLY A 139 0.34 -1.06 4.53
CA GLY A 139 0.72 -2.20 5.37
C GLY A 139 0.50 -3.61 4.80
N ALA A 140 0.03 -3.76 3.55
CA ALA A 140 -0.37 -5.05 3.00
C ALA A 140 0.77 -5.91 2.44
N PHE A 141 1.90 -5.32 2.09
CA PHE A 141 2.92 -6.01 1.29
C PHE A 141 3.64 -7.17 1.99
N GLY A 142 3.56 -7.27 3.30
CA GLY A 142 4.04 -8.43 4.04
C GLY A 142 3.25 -9.73 3.76
N HIS A 143 2.10 -9.63 3.11
CA HIS A 143 1.22 -10.76 2.77
C HIS A 143 1.43 -11.31 1.36
N PHE A 144 2.34 -10.73 0.58
CA PHE A 144 2.66 -11.18 -0.76
C PHE A 144 4.05 -11.81 -0.81
N LEU A 145 4.15 -12.93 -1.52
CA LEU A 145 5.44 -13.54 -1.83
C LEU A 145 6.13 -12.77 -2.97
N PRO A 146 7.47 -12.83 -3.07
CA PRO A 146 8.20 -12.12 -4.13
C PRO A 146 7.76 -12.50 -5.55
N ASP A 147 7.37 -13.74 -5.77
CA ASP A 147 6.88 -14.26 -7.06
C ASP A 147 5.45 -13.82 -7.40
N GLU A 148 4.68 -13.31 -6.41
CA GLU A 148 3.35 -12.74 -6.62
C GLU A 148 3.41 -11.24 -7.03
N LEU A 149 4.50 -10.54 -6.72
CA LEU A 149 4.63 -9.08 -6.96
C LEU A 149 4.49 -8.69 -8.46
N PRO A 150 5.05 -9.43 -9.43
CA PRO A 150 4.87 -9.09 -10.84
C PRO A 150 3.40 -9.04 -11.26
N GLY A 151 2.62 -10.05 -10.86
CA GLY A 151 1.17 -10.12 -11.14
C GLY A 151 0.39 -9.01 -10.43
N LEU A 152 0.71 -8.77 -9.14
CA LEU A 152 0.11 -7.71 -8.35
C LEU A 152 0.31 -6.33 -9.02
N PHE A 153 1.55 -5.98 -9.39
CA PHE A 153 1.85 -4.68 -9.98
C PHE A 153 1.31 -4.55 -11.40
N ALA A 154 1.26 -5.64 -12.19
CA ALA A 154 0.59 -5.64 -13.48
C ALA A 154 -0.93 -5.38 -13.32
N GLY A 155 -1.58 -5.98 -12.33
CA GLY A 155 -2.99 -5.74 -12.00
C GLY A 155 -3.25 -4.30 -11.59
N VAL A 156 -2.41 -3.72 -10.72
CA VAL A 156 -2.49 -2.31 -10.32
C VAL A 156 -2.28 -1.39 -11.52
N HIS A 157 -1.29 -1.69 -12.38
CA HIS A 157 -1.05 -0.93 -13.61
C HIS A 157 -2.26 -0.95 -14.53
N ALA A 158 -2.91 -2.10 -14.72
CA ALA A 158 -4.11 -2.22 -15.54
C ALA A 158 -5.31 -1.45 -14.96
N ALA A 159 -5.45 -1.41 -13.63
CA ALA A 159 -6.53 -0.71 -12.93
C ALA A 159 -6.38 0.83 -12.97
N LEU A 160 -5.16 1.34 -13.10
CA LEU A 160 -4.89 2.77 -13.23
C LEU A 160 -5.18 3.29 -14.64
N ARG A 161 -5.63 4.52 -14.75
CA ARG A 161 -5.66 5.27 -16.00
C ARG A 161 -4.26 5.69 -16.44
N PRO A 162 -4.01 5.96 -17.71
CA PRO A 162 -2.79 6.63 -18.15
C PRO A 162 -2.55 7.93 -17.37
N GLY A 163 -1.36 8.12 -16.82
CA GLY A 163 -1.01 9.20 -15.89
C GLY A 163 -1.40 8.94 -14.43
N GLY A 164 -2.13 7.87 -14.14
CA GLY A 164 -2.52 7.48 -12.78
C GLY A 164 -1.35 7.01 -11.93
N ARG A 165 -1.50 7.09 -10.61
CA ARG A 165 -0.44 6.86 -9.62
C ARG A 165 -0.79 5.74 -8.66
N PHE A 166 0.20 4.91 -8.36
CA PHE A 166 0.16 3.95 -7.26
C PHE A 166 1.10 4.43 -6.15
N ALA A 167 0.57 4.65 -4.95
CA ALA A 167 1.33 5.21 -3.84
C ALA A 167 1.23 4.35 -2.58
N PHE A 168 2.35 4.19 -1.88
CA PHE A 168 2.40 3.46 -0.62
C PHE A 168 3.61 3.90 0.23
N PRO A 169 3.47 3.93 1.57
CA PRO A 169 4.57 4.26 2.46
C PRO A 169 5.53 3.09 2.63
N VAL A 170 6.82 3.39 2.74
CA VAL A 170 7.86 2.44 3.11
C VAL A 170 8.73 3.02 4.22
N ALA A 171 8.91 2.25 5.27
CA ALA A 171 9.85 2.59 6.34
C ALA A 171 11.28 2.24 5.91
N ALA A 172 12.25 2.99 6.41
CA ALA A 172 13.64 2.61 6.27
C ALA A 172 13.89 1.25 6.95
N PRO A 173 14.64 0.33 6.32
CA PRO A 173 14.93 -0.95 6.94
C PRO A 173 15.67 -0.76 8.27
N PRO A 174 15.42 -1.63 9.26
CA PRO A 174 16.14 -1.57 10.52
C PRO A 174 17.64 -1.74 10.30
N ARG A 175 18.44 -1.10 11.14
CA ARG A 175 19.91 -1.25 11.06
C ARG A 175 20.28 -2.71 11.35
N ILE A 176 21.16 -3.27 10.51
CA ILE A 176 21.72 -4.61 10.75
C ILE A 176 22.32 -4.65 12.16
N GLY A 177 22.01 -5.71 12.92
CA GLY A 177 22.46 -5.87 14.31
C GLY A 177 21.62 -5.14 15.36
N SER A 178 20.61 -4.33 14.98
CA SER A 178 19.70 -3.73 15.97
C SER A 178 18.76 -4.79 16.59
N PRO A 179 18.27 -4.59 17.83
CA PRO A 179 17.28 -5.51 18.42
C PRO A 179 16.06 -5.70 17.52
N TRP A 180 15.61 -4.63 16.87
CA TRP A 180 14.47 -4.67 15.94
C TRP A 180 14.76 -5.49 14.67
N TYR A 181 16.01 -5.41 14.15
CA TYR A 181 16.44 -6.26 13.04
C TYR A 181 16.34 -7.76 13.38
N TRP A 182 16.81 -8.14 14.58
CA TRP A 182 16.76 -9.53 15.03
C TRP A 182 15.35 -10.00 15.36
N ALA A 183 14.52 -9.10 15.91
CA ALA A 183 13.10 -9.40 16.18
C ALA A 183 12.33 -9.71 14.90
N LEU A 184 12.49 -8.90 13.85
CA LEU A 184 11.85 -9.15 12.56
C LEU A 184 12.40 -10.42 11.87
N LEU A 185 13.70 -10.67 11.98
CA LEU A 185 14.28 -11.91 11.44
C LEU A 185 13.73 -13.15 12.15
N GLY A 186 13.64 -13.08 13.48
CA GLY A 186 13.08 -14.16 14.28
C GLY A 186 11.62 -14.41 13.92
N PHE A 187 10.81 -13.36 13.80
CA PHE A 187 9.41 -13.47 13.39
C PHE A 187 9.28 -14.13 12.02
N ASP A 188 9.98 -13.62 11.01
CA ASP A 188 9.92 -14.18 9.64
C ASP A 188 10.35 -15.65 9.63
N SER A 189 11.36 -16.03 10.43
CA SER A 189 11.82 -17.42 10.56
C SER A 189 10.75 -18.33 11.16
N VAL A 190 10.11 -17.89 12.25
CA VAL A 190 9.00 -18.61 12.88
C VAL A 190 7.85 -18.79 11.90
N MET A 191 7.47 -17.76 11.17
CA MET A 191 6.40 -17.84 10.18
C MET A 191 6.73 -18.77 9.02
N ARG A 192 8.00 -18.84 8.57
CA ARG A 192 8.44 -19.79 7.55
C ARG A 192 8.35 -21.23 8.04
N VAL A 193 8.82 -21.50 9.25
CA VAL A 193 8.70 -22.84 9.86
C VAL A 193 7.22 -23.22 10.01
N ARG A 194 6.40 -22.30 10.51
CA ARG A 194 4.95 -22.50 10.60
C ARG A 194 4.36 -22.88 9.24
N ASN A 195 4.65 -22.12 8.19
CA ASN A 195 4.10 -22.33 6.85
C ASN A 195 4.64 -23.61 6.17
N ALA A 196 5.82 -24.10 6.57
CA ALA A 196 6.34 -25.38 6.10
C ALA A 196 5.59 -26.59 6.72
N VAL A 197 5.16 -26.44 7.99
CA VAL A 197 4.55 -27.54 8.76
C VAL A 197 3.02 -27.50 8.71
N LEU A 198 2.41 -26.31 8.75
CA LEU A 198 0.96 -26.11 8.87
C LEU A 198 0.35 -25.62 7.56
N ARG A 199 -0.86 -26.12 7.27
CA ARG A 199 -1.70 -25.69 6.15
C ARG A 199 -3.05 -25.21 6.68
N PRO A 200 -3.67 -24.17 6.09
CA PRO A 200 -3.19 -23.32 4.99
C PRO A 200 -2.05 -22.37 5.42
N PRO A 201 -1.23 -21.85 4.48
CA PRO A 201 -0.18 -20.90 4.82
C PRO A 201 -0.76 -19.57 5.29
N PHE A 202 -0.11 -18.96 6.29
CA PHE A 202 -0.36 -17.59 6.71
C PHE A 202 0.86 -16.76 6.34
N VAL A 203 0.82 -16.14 5.16
CA VAL A 203 1.93 -15.33 4.66
C VAL A 203 1.93 -13.99 5.37
N MET A 204 3.00 -13.69 6.12
CA MET A 204 3.22 -12.43 6.80
C MET A 204 4.73 -12.27 7.04
N TYR A 205 5.42 -11.60 6.11
CA TYR A 205 6.87 -11.45 6.14
C TYR A 205 7.26 -9.98 6.06
N TYR A 206 7.94 -9.47 7.08
CA TYR A 206 8.30 -8.05 7.17
C TYR A 206 9.57 -7.66 6.41
N ARG A 207 10.42 -8.65 6.02
CA ARG A 207 11.73 -8.40 5.42
C ARG A 207 11.82 -8.70 3.94
N GLU A 208 10.77 -9.23 3.33
CA GLU A 208 10.78 -9.63 1.92
C GLU A 208 10.50 -8.47 0.97
N PHE A 209 9.74 -7.46 1.42
CA PHE A 209 9.42 -6.31 0.62
C PHE A 209 10.56 -5.27 0.63
N ARG A 210 11.65 -5.57 -0.10
CA ARG A 210 12.82 -4.69 -0.19
C ARG A 210 12.58 -3.63 -1.26
N LEU A 211 12.85 -2.36 -0.94
CA LEU A 211 12.60 -1.23 -1.84
C LEU A 211 13.27 -1.39 -3.21
N ALA A 212 14.50 -1.94 -3.27
CA ALA A 212 15.19 -2.16 -4.54
C ALA A 212 14.47 -3.19 -5.42
N ASP A 213 13.99 -4.30 -4.83
CA ASP A 213 13.26 -5.34 -5.55
C ASP A 213 11.91 -4.81 -6.01
N VAL A 214 11.20 -4.10 -5.13
CA VAL A 214 9.93 -3.44 -5.45
C VAL A 214 10.06 -2.48 -6.63
N ARG A 215 11.07 -1.61 -6.62
CA ARG A 215 11.30 -0.66 -7.72
C ARG A 215 11.58 -1.38 -9.05
N ARG A 216 12.35 -2.46 -9.00
CA ARG A 216 12.61 -3.28 -10.18
C ARG A 216 11.34 -3.90 -10.74
N GLU A 217 10.48 -4.47 -9.88
CA GLU A 217 9.24 -5.10 -10.32
C GLU A 217 8.20 -4.05 -10.80
N LEU A 218 8.14 -2.88 -10.16
CA LEU A 218 7.33 -1.75 -10.65
C LEU A 218 7.80 -1.29 -12.04
N ALA A 219 9.11 -1.16 -12.25
CA ALA A 219 9.66 -0.80 -13.57
C ALA A 219 9.33 -1.87 -14.63
N ARG A 220 9.43 -3.16 -14.30
CA ARG A 220 9.02 -4.27 -15.18
C ARG A 220 7.53 -4.22 -15.53
N ALA A 221 6.69 -3.79 -14.59
CA ALA A 221 5.26 -3.59 -14.83
C ALA A 221 4.95 -2.30 -15.61
N GLY A 222 5.95 -1.53 -16.02
CA GLY A 222 5.80 -0.31 -16.84
C GLY A 222 5.61 0.98 -16.06
N PHE A 223 5.86 0.99 -14.75
CA PHE A 223 5.77 2.19 -13.92
C PHE A 223 7.05 3.03 -13.95
N ARG A 224 6.90 4.35 -13.89
CA ARG A 224 7.93 5.28 -13.44
C ARG A 224 7.82 5.48 -11.93
N THR A 225 8.93 5.35 -11.20
CA THR A 225 8.91 5.37 -9.73
C THR A 225 9.68 6.55 -9.18
N GLU A 226 9.04 7.31 -8.30
CA GLU A 226 9.62 8.41 -7.53
C GLU A 226 9.53 8.10 -6.02
N LEU A 227 10.45 8.69 -5.26
CA LEU A 227 10.51 8.54 -3.80
C LEU A 227 10.37 9.90 -3.14
N HIS A 228 9.27 10.09 -2.43
CA HIS A 228 9.00 11.29 -1.66
C HIS A 228 9.35 11.04 -0.19
N ALA A 229 10.16 11.92 0.42
CA ALA A 229 10.42 11.83 1.85
C ALA A 229 9.17 12.17 2.64
N LEU A 230 8.93 11.45 3.74
CA LEU A 230 7.92 11.78 4.74
C LEU A 230 8.62 12.42 5.93
N PRO A 231 8.72 13.77 5.97
CA PRO A 231 9.55 14.50 6.93
C PRO A 231 9.08 14.34 8.38
N GLU A 232 7.81 14.03 8.60
CA GLU A 232 7.20 13.82 9.92
C GLU A 232 7.89 12.72 10.73
N PHE A 233 8.50 11.75 10.04
CA PHE A 233 9.22 10.64 10.68
C PHE A 233 10.69 10.96 10.95
N GLY A 234 11.15 12.17 10.57
CA GLY A 234 12.51 12.64 10.76
C GLY A 234 13.54 11.91 9.89
N ARG A 235 14.81 12.16 10.23
CA ARG A 235 15.96 11.63 9.49
C ARG A 235 16.79 10.67 10.34
N ARG A 236 17.54 9.81 9.68
CA ARG A 236 18.57 8.94 10.28
C ARG A 236 19.85 9.77 10.54
N LYS A 237 20.81 9.18 11.25
CA LYS A 237 22.11 9.82 11.52
C LYS A 237 22.90 10.13 10.24
N ASP A 238 22.67 9.35 9.17
CA ASP A 238 23.27 9.54 7.84
C ASP A 238 22.53 10.56 6.97
N GLY A 239 21.54 11.28 7.53
CA GLY A 239 20.73 12.28 6.83
C GLY A 239 19.58 11.69 5.99
N ALA A 240 19.52 10.38 5.78
CA ALA A 240 18.46 9.75 5.00
C ALA A 240 17.11 9.81 5.75
N PRO A 241 15.97 9.99 5.06
CA PRO A 241 14.66 9.96 5.68
C PRO A 241 14.35 8.59 6.29
N ARG A 242 13.65 8.57 7.43
CA ARG A 242 13.22 7.34 8.11
C ARG A 242 12.03 6.66 7.45
N ALA A 243 11.22 7.43 6.73
CA ALA A 243 10.12 6.93 5.93
C ALA A 243 10.05 7.67 4.60
N ARG A 244 9.60 6.98 3.58
CA ARG A 244 9.35 7.52 2.25
C ARG A 244 8.00 7.04 1.75
N MET A 245 7.38 7.80 0.87
CA MET A 245 6.30 7.36 0.02
C MET A 245 6.89 6.99 -1.34
N VAL A 246 6.58 5.81 -1.81
CA VAL A 246 6.81 5.39 -3.21
C VAL A 246 5.63 5.89 -4.01
N VAL A 247 5.89 6.58 -5.11
CA VAL A 247 4.88 6.97 -6.11
C VAL A 247 5.29 6.35 -7.43
N ALA A 248 4.49 5.41 -7.90
CA ALA A 248 4.67 4.72 -9.16
C ALA A 248 3.62 5.23 -10.16
N THR A 249 4.03 5.94 -11.18
CA THR A 249 3.14 6.54 -12.19
C THR A 249 3.04 5.65 -13.41
N ARG A 250 1.81 5.34 -13.84
CA ARG A 250 1.55 4.74 -15.16
C ARG A 250 1.76 5.81 -16.23
N PRO A 251 2.72 5.66 -17.17
CA PRO A 251 2.94 6.64 -18.22
C PRO A 251 1.69 6.88 -19.07
N GLY A 252 1.48 8.13 -19.50
CA GLY A 252 0.47 8.49 -20.50
C GLY A 252 0.91 8.08 -21.92
N ALA A 253 -0.03 7.94 -22.84
CA ALA A 253 0.25 7.55 -24.23
C ALA A 253 1.12 8.58 -24.99
N THR A 254 1.29 9.81 -24.46
CA THR A 254 2.00 10.91 -25.09
C THR A 254 3.22 11.40 -24.30
N ASP A 255 3.79 10.57 -23.39
CA ASP A 255 4.98 10.98 -22.67
C ASP A 255 6.25 10.70 -23.50
N PRO A 256 6.86 11.71 -24.15
CA PRO A 256 8.01 11.51 -25.06
C PRO A 256 9.33 11.20 -24.34
N ARG A 257 9.32 11.09 -23.01
CA ARG A 257 10.50 10.75 -22.20
C ARG A 257 10.59 9.26 -21.93
N GLY A 258 10.44 8.45 -23.00
CA GLY A 258 10.75 7.02 -22.99
C GLY A 258 12.23 6.71 -23.16
N GLU A 259 13.11 7.73 -23.18
CA GLU A 259 14.55 7.52 -23.26
C GLU A 259 15.11 7.35 -21.83
N ASP A 260 15.74 6.22 -21.63
CA ASP A 260 16.50 5.82 -20.44
C ASP A 260 17.61 6.87 -20.17
N PRO A 261 17.68 7.54 -19.00
CA PRO A 261 18.77 8.44 -18.69
C PRO A 261 20.07 7.69 -18.32
N GLY A 262 20.23 6.43 -18.74
CA GLY A 262 21.34 5.54 -18.39
C GLY A 262 22.27 5.11 -19.53
N ASP A 263 22.13 5.62 -20.78
CA ASP A 263 23.09 5.29 -21.84
C ASP A 263 24.10 6.43 -22.06
N PRO A 264 25.38 6.30 -21.62
CA PRO A 264 26.41 7.32 -21.79
C PRO A 264 27.01 7.35 -23.21
N ALA A 265 26.41 6.73 -24.22
CA ALA A 265 27.03 6.54 -25.56
C ALA A 265 26.66 7.58 -26.62
N VAL A 266 25.90 8.64 -26.34
CA VAL A 266 25.46 9.63 -27.37
C VAL A 266 26.15 11.01 -27.28
N HIS A 267 27.22 11.17 -26.50
CA HIS A 267 27.97 12.45 -26.46
C HIS A 267 29.37 12.38 -27.06
N GLN A 268 29.57 11.63 -28.16
CA GLN A 268 30.81 11.72 -28.95
C GLN A 268 30.56 11.68 -30.46
N ALA A 269 29.84 12.64 -30.99
CA ALA A 269 29.85 12.91 -32.43
C ALA A 269 29.36 14.35 -32.77
N ALA A 270 30.04 15.37 -32.26
CA ALA A 270 29.94 16.71 -32.83
C ALA A 270 31.18 17.53 -32.43
N GLY A 271 32.29 17.33 -33.14
CA GLY A 271 33.46 18.13 -32.87
C GLY A 271 34.69 17.77 -33.72
N SER A 272 34.56 17.81 -35.04
CA SER A 272 35.73 18.03 -35.90
C SER A 272 35.29 18.27 -37.35
N VAL A 273 34.97 19.49 -37.70
CA VAL A 273 35.21 20.08 -39.00
C VAL A 273 35.41 21.60 -38.77
N ASN A 274 36.62 22.08 -38.78
CA ASN A 274 37.13 23.20 -39.56
C ASN A 274 38.52 23.68 -39.09
N SER A 275 39.35 23.71 -40.07
CA SER A 275 40.60 24.47 -40.27
C SER A 275 41.86 23.81 -39.87
#